data_33932eb72d4f7457ebe61611d1a4478f
#
_entry.id   33932eb72d4f7457ebe61611d1a4478f
#
_cell.length_a   1.000
_cell.length_b   1.000
_cell.length_c   1.000
_cell.angle_alpha   90.00
_cell.angle_beta   90.00
_cell.angle_gamma   90.00
#
_symmetry.space_group_name_H-M   'P 1'
#
loop_
_entity.id
_entity.type
_entity.pdbx_description
1 polymer ?
#
loop_
_entity_poly.entity_id
_entity_poly.type
_entity_poly.pdbx_seq_one_letter_code
_entity_poly.pdbx_strand_id
1 'polypeptide(L)' 'MILYSFVMGVYDMERLEQFEKMYAYIRQNHQETVEQLEKLRSENRQKTATFRQLTARKMKYEDMLALYELFGIQ' A
#
# COMPACT_ATOMS: atom_id res chain seq x y z
N MET A 1 9.25 -31.28 -18.45
CA MET A 1 9.35 -31.08 -17.00
C MET A 1 10.31 -29.94 -16.67
N ILE A 2 11.54 -30.01 -17.16
CA ILE A 2 12.53 -28.94 -16.91
C ILE A 2 12.09 -27.60 -17.47
N LEU A 3 11.53 -27.57 -18.68
CA LEU A 3 11.01 -26.35 -19.29
C LEU A 3 9.86 -25.76 -18.48
N TYR A 4 9.00 -26.65 -17.96
CA TYR A 4 7.87 -26.21 -17.13
C TYR A 4 8.36 -25.53 -15.85
N SER A 5 9.34 -26.09 -15.19
CA SER A 5 9.91 -25.50 -13.98
C SER A 5 10.56 -24.15 -14.25
N PHE A 6 11.23 -24.02 -15.40
CA PHE A 6 11.84 -22.76 -15.80
C PHE A 6 10.80 -21.68 -16.03
N VAL A 7 9.71 -22.02 -16.74
CA VAL A 7 8.62 -21.08 -16.99
C VAL A 7 7.97 -20.63 -15.70
N MET A 8 7.74 -21.57 -14.77
CA MET A 8 7.18 -21.23 -13.46
C MET A 8 8.10 -20.30 -12.67
N GLY A 9 9.41 -20.52 -12.73
CA GLY A 9 10.37 -19.64 -12.07
C GLY A 9 10.32 -18.22 -12.62
N VAL A 10 10.21 -18.07 -13.93
CA VAL A 10 10.11 -16.75 -14.56
C VAL A 10 8.82 -16.04 -14.11
N TYR A 11 7.71 -16.77 -14.09
CA TYR A 11 6.44 -16.21 -13.62
C TYR A 11 6.51 -15.78 -12.17
N ASP A 12 7.16 -16.57 -11.32
CA ASP A 12 7.30 -16.23 -9.90
C ASP A 12 8.11 -14.96 -9.71
N MET A 13 9.17 -14.75 -10.50
CA MET A 13 9.97 -13.54 -10.45
C MET A 13 9.17 -12.32 -10.87
N GLU A 14 8.37 -12.43 -11.93
CA GLU A 14 7.51 -11.34 -12.39
C GLU A 14 6.46 -11.00 -11.34
N ARG A 15 5.87 -12.02 -10.72
CA ARG A 15 4.88 -11.82 -9.66
C ARG A 15 5.50 -11.11 -8.46
N LEU A 16 6.69 -11.52 -8.05
CA LEU A 16 7.39 -10.91 -6.94
C LEU A 16 7.66 -9.44 -7.23
N GLU A 17 8.12 -9.15 -8.43
CA GLU A 17 8.39 -7.78 -8.86
C GLU A 17 7.12 -6.92 -8.81
N GLN A 18 5.99 -7.45 -9.30
CA GLN A 18 4.72 -6.74 -9.24
C GLN A 18 4.24 -6.53 -7.81
N PHE A 19 4.41 -7.52 -6.94
CA PHE A 19 4.08 -7.39 -5.52
C PHE A 19 4.91 -6.31 -4.86
N GLU A 20 6.19 -6.25 -5.15
CA GLU A 20 7.08 -5.23 -4.59
C GLU A 20 6.68 -3.83 -5.04
N LYS A 21 6.34 -3.69 -6.31
CA LYS A 21 5.87 -2.39 -6.85
C LYS A 21 4.57 -1.97 -6.19
N MET A 22 3.64 -2.90 -6.00
CA MET A 22 2.37 -2.60 -5.36
C MET A 22 2.58 -2.22 -3.89
N TYR A 23 3.46 -2.93 -3.20
CA TYR A 23 3.80 -2.61 -1.82
C TYR A 23 4.37 -1.21 -1.70
N ALA A 24 5.32 -0.85 -2.55
CA ALA A 24 5.92 0.48 -2.56
C ALA A 24 4.88 1.56 -2.86
N TYR A 25 3.99 1.30 -3.80
CA TYR A 25 2.91 2.21 -4.16
C TYR A 25 1.98 2.47 -2.97
N ILE A 26 1.58 1.40 -2.28
CA ILE A 26 0.69 1.52 -1.11
C ILE A 26 1.39 2.28 0.01
N ARG A 27 2.66 2.00 0.28
CA ARG A 27 3.42 2.70 1.31
C ARG A 27 3.53 4.19 1.02
N GLN A 28 3.83 4.54 -0.21
CA GLN A 28 3.96 5.94 -0.61
C GLN A 28 2.63 6.67 -0.48
N ASN A 29 1.55 6.05 -0.94
CA ASN A 29 0.23 6.66 -0.85
C ASN A 29 -0.25 6.80 0.59
N HIS A 30 0.08 5.82 1.43
CA HIS A 30 -0.23 5.90 2.86
C HIS A 30 0.48 7.09 3.49
N GLN A 31 1.76 7.26 3.21
CA GLN A 31 2.55 8.35 3.77
C GLN A 31 2.01 9.71 3.31
N GLU A 32 1.71 9.85 2.01
CA GLU A 32 1.15 11.08 1.48
C GLU A 32 -0.20 11.41 2.12
N THR A 33 -1.03 10.38 2.33
CA THR A 33 -2.32 10.57 2.98
C THR A 33 -2.16 11.04 4.41
N VAL A 34 -1.21 10.46 5.15
CA VAL A 34 -0.92 10.87 6.52
C VAL A 34 -0.45 12.32 6.56
N GLU A 35 0.40 12.71 5.63
CA GLU A 35 0.89 14.09 5.55
C GLU A 35 -0.24 15.08 5.26
N GLN A 36 -1.15 14.71 4.36
CA GLN A 36 -2.31 15.54 4.06
C GLN A 36 -3.25 15.67 5.27
N LEU A 37 -3.43 14.57 6.02
CA LEU A 37 -4.24 14.60 7.23
C LEU A 37 -3.62 15.51 8.30
N GLU A 38 -2.31 15.43 8.47
CA GLU A 38 -1.60 16.30 9.41
C GLU A 38 -1.73 17.77 9.04
N LYS A 39 -1.64 18.06 7.74
CA LYS A 39 -1.82 19.42 7.25
C LYS A 39 -3.22 19.94 7.56
N LEU A 40 -4.25 19.15 7.27
CA LEU A 40 -5.62 19.54 7.57
C LEU A 40 -5.85 19.71 9.06
N ARG A 41 -5.24 18.86 9.87
CA ARG A 41 -5.34 18.96 11.33
C ARG A 41 -4.68 20.24 11.83
N SER A 42 -3.53 20.62 11.28
CA SER A 42 -2.85 21.86 11.65
C SER A 42 -3.65 23.09 11.25
N GLU A 43 -4.50 22.96 10.21
CA GLU A 43 -5.38 24.04 9.76
C GLU A 43 -6.76 24.00 10.44
N ASN A 44 -6.96 23.12 11.42
CA ASN A 44 -8.23 22.92 12.12
C ASN A 44 -9.38 22.52 11.20
N ARG A 45 -9.06 21.68 10.19
CA ARG A 45 -10.04 21.22 9.20
C ARG A 45 -10.45 19.76 9.39
N GLN A 46 -10.44 19.28 10.63
CA GLN A 46 -10.76 17.86 10.92
C GLN A 46 -12.22 17.50 10.69
N LYS A 47 -13.11 18.50 10.60
CA LYS A 47 -14.55 18.27 10.42
C LYS A 47 -14.96 18.33 8.95
N THR A 48 -14.03 18.45 8.04
CA THR A 48 -14.34 18.52 6.61
C THR A 48 -14.59 17.15 6.01
N ALA A 49 -15.36 17.11 4.91
CA ALA A 49 -15.56 15.87 4.16
C ALA A 49 -14.24 15.33 3.62
N THR A 50 -13.33 16.21 3.21
CA THR A 50 -12.01 15.84 2.73
C THR A 50 -11.22 15.09 3.80
N PHE A 51 -11.27 15.57 5.04
CA PHE A 51 -10.59 14.91 6.16
C PHE A 51 -11.14 13.50 6.38
N ARG A 52 -12.47 13.34 6.33
CA ARG A 52 -13.09 12.03 6.47
C ARG A 52 -12.68 11.08 5.37
N GLN A 53 -12.65 11.55 4.13
CA GLN A 53 -12.25 10.73 2.98
C GLN A 53 -10.79 10.29 3.09
N LEU A 54 -9.92 11.20 3.49
CA LEU A 54 -8.51 10.88 3.67
C LEU A 54 -8.29 9.91 4.83
N THR A 55 -9.05 10.04 5.92
CA THR A 55 -8.98 9.13 7.04
C THR A 55 -9.39 7.72 6.61
N ALA A 56 -10.47 7.59 5.85
CA ALA A 56 -10.91 6.31 5.32
C ALA A 56 -9.87 5.70 4.39
N ARG A 57 -9.24 6.51 3.55
CA ARG A 57 -8.18 6.06 2.65
C ARG A 57 -6.96 5.59 3.43
N LYS A 58 -6.58 6.32 4.47
CA LYS A 58 -5.48 5.94 5.35
C LYS A 58 -5.72 4.56 5.95
N MET A 59 -6.92 4.34 6.49
CA MET A 59 -7.28 3.05 7.11
C MET A 59 -7.24 1.92 6.08
N LYS A 60 -7.69 2.18 4.86
CA LYS A 60 -7.65 1.19 3.79
C LYS A 60 -6.21 0.78 3.46
N TYR A 61 -5.30 1.74 3.36
CA TYR A 61 -3.90 1.45 3.12
C TYR A 61 -3.27 0.70 4.30
N GLU A 62 -3.62 1.06 5.52
CA GLU A 62 -3.12 0.36 6.70
C GLU A 62 -3.56 -1.10 6.72
N ASP A 63 -4.81 -1.38 6.34
CA ASP A 63 -5.31 -2.75 6.23
C ASP A 63 -4.52 -3.54 5.17
N MET A 64 -4.25 -2.92 4.04
CA MET A 64 -3.45 -3.55 2.99
C MET A 64 -2.03 -3.83 3.46
N LEU A 65 -1.41 -2.88 4.15
CA LEU A 65 -0.05 -3.05 4.66
C LEU A 65 0.00 -4.14 5.73
N ALA A 66 -1.04 -4.24 6.56
CA ALA A 66 -1.13 -5.31 7.55
C ALA A 66 -1.15 -6.69 6.91
N LEU A 67 -1.80 -6.82 5.75
CA LEU A 67 -1.78 -8.07 5.00
C LEU A 67 -0.37 -8.42 4.52
N TYR A 68 0.37 -7.45 4.03
CA TYR A 68 1.77 -7.66 3.62
C TYR A 68 2.63 -8.10 4.80
N GLU A 69 2.44 -7.48 5.95
CA GLU A 69 3.16 -7.88 7.16
C GLU A 69 2.82 -9.31 7.58
N LEU A 70 1.54 -9.66 7.52
CA LEU A 70 1.07 -11.00 7.88
C LEU A 70 1.74 -12.08 7.04
N PHE A 71 1.96 -11.80 5.76
CA PHE A 71 2.58 -12.74 4.84
C PHE A 71 4.09 -12.57 4.72
N GLY A 72 4.69 -11.72 5.57
CA GLY A 72 6.14 -11.57 5.63
C GLY A 72 6.76 -10.77 4.51
N ILE A 73 5.98 -9.96 3.81
CA ILE A 73 6.47 -9.10 2.72
C ILE A 73 6.72 -7.71 3.29
N GLN A 74 7.95 -7.44 3.65
CA GLN A 74 8.34 -6.12 4.16
C GLN A 74 9.61 -5.63 3.53
#